data_962edb226f53b42141b1575ee0a03d43
#
_entry.id   962edb226f53b42141b1575ee0a03d43
#
_cell.length_a   1.000
_cell.length_b   1.000
_cell.length_c   1.000
_cell.angle_alpha   90.00
_cell.angle_beta   90.00
_cell.angle_gamma   90.00
#
_symmetry.space_group_name_H-M   'P 1'
#
loop_
_entity.id
_entity.type
_entity.pdbx_description
1 polymer ?
#
loop_
_entity_poly.entity_id
_entity_poly.type
_entity_poly.pdbx_seq_one_letter_code
_entity_poly.pdbx_strand_id
1 'polypeptide(L)'
;MSPPSANAAAHPQPLTAPQAWAMLLALVSGFALSQAFRTITAIMATGLQAEFGLSAQALGVFAGTFAFAFGTMQLFMGIAIDFWGIRRTLLVAFPMAIAGAALSAVATGYSMLLLGQVLIGVGCAPAFLVCTVFIARYFAPSRFAAVSGAAMGVGGLGMLFTGTPLAWLVEQSSWRWGFGVLAGLAALAWALIFWKVREPQAAHAGTATHATPESLGQTVRGFGALFLLPHTVGILLLALMTYASMLSLRGLWLGPLLIDRHGYTLVASGHVATAMSLVSLFSPAFFGRMDPGPGTRRRWLTGFTVLMAALFAAMGVWQLAWLDVAGPLAVGVLSGYMVLQYADVRSSYPAAMTGRAMSVFTMALFLGVALMQWITGVAASTAKAQGAEPYAVVMFTIAGMLALGAAAFRWLPAPRQQV
;
A
#
# COMPACT_ATOMS: atom_id res chain seq x y z
N MET A 1 20.00 63.24 -7.72
CA MET A 1 19.23 62.20 -8.39
C MET A 1 19.77 60.86 -7.92
N SER A 2 19.07 60.24 -6.97
CA SER A 2 19.40 58.89 -6.47
C SER A 2 18.84 57.86 -7.44
N PRO A 3 19.57 56.75 -7.76
CA PRO A 3 19.08 55.74 -8.67
C PRO A 3 17.90 54.98 -8.03
N PRO A 4 16.93 54.51 -8.83
CA PRO A 4 15.80 53.76 -8.32
C PRO A 4 16.26 52.45 -7.73
N SER A 5 15.81 52.16 -6.51
CA SER A 5 16.07 50.89 -5.80
C SER A 5 15.63 49.70 -6.64
N ALA A 6 16.60 48.86 -7.01
CA ALA A 6 16.39 47.61 -7.69
C ALA A 6 15.48 46.69 -6.88
N ASN A 7 14.45 46.24 -7.54
CA ASN A 7 13.72 44.96 -7.34
C ASN A 7 13.85 44.32 -5.97
N ALA A 8 12.90 44.62 -5.11
CA ALA A 8 12.52 43.72 -4.01
C ALA A 8 12.07 42.40 -4.66
N ALA A 9 12.96 41.44 -4.67
CA ALA A 9 12.62 40.06 -5.03
C ALA A 9 11.41 39.68 -4.14
N ALA A 10 10.28 39.44 -4.79
CA ALA A 10 9.05 39.08 -4.10
C ALA A 10 9.32 37.79 -3.32
N HIS A 11 9.43 37.92 -2.00
CA HIS A 11 9.48 36.74 -1.13
C HIS A 11 8.23 35.91 -1.42
N PRO A 12 8.37 34.60 -1.71
CA PRO A 12 7.23 33.75 -1.96
C PRO A 12 6.33 33.80 -0.73
N GLN A 13 5.09 34.24 -0.92
CA GLN A 13 4.14 34.33 0.17
C GLN A 13 3.88 32.95 0.76
N PRO A 14 3.88 32.79 2.08
CA PRO A 14 3.55 31.51 2.71
C PRO A 14 2.12 31.12 2.31
N LEU A 15 1.91 29.82 2.02
CA LEU A 15 0.60 29.28 1.67
C LEU A 15 -0.41 29.62 2.78
N THR A 16 -1.57 30.13 2.40
CA THR A 16 -2.67 30.30 3.36
C THR A 16 -3.21 28.91 3.76
N ALA A 17 -3.78 28.80 4.96
CA ALA A 17 -4.31 27.52 5.44
C ALA A 17 -5.34 26.89 4.47
N PRO A 18 -6.30 27.63 3.86
CA PRO A 18 -7.21 27.05 2.86
C PRO A 18 -6.50 26.55 1.61
N GLN A 19 -5.45 27.23 1.15
CA GLN A 19 -4.65 26.79 -0.01
C GLN A 19 -3.90 25.49 0.30
N ALA A 20 -3.27 25.38 1.46
CA ALA A 20 -2.58 24.18 1.89
C ALA A 20 -3.54 22.97 1.96
N TRP A 21 -4.75 23.16 2.49
CA TRP A 21 -5.76 22.10 2.53
C TRP A 21 -6.26 21.72 1.14
N ALA A 22 -6.53 22.68 0.26
CA ALA A 22 -6.96 22.40 -1.12
C ALA A 22 -5.90 21.62 -1.90
N MET A 23 -4.61 21.96 -1.73
CA MET A 23 -3.50 21.23 -2.34
C MET A 23 -3.36 19.83 -1.75
N LEU A 24 -3.47 19.68 -0.43
CA LEU A 24 -3.42 18.36 0.22
C LEU A 24 -4.56 17.47 -0.25
N LEU A 25 -5.79 17.97 -0.34
CA LEU A 25 -6.94 17.18 -0.81
C LEU A 25 -6.76 16.72 -2.27
N ALA A 26 -6.18 17.58 -3.13
CA ALA A 26 -5.82 17.19 -4.48
C ALA A 26 -4.77 16.05 -4.49
N LEU A 27 -3.74 16.10 -3.64
CA LEU A 27 -2.75 15.03 -3.51
C LEU A 27 -3.37 13.75 -2.95
N VAL A 28 -4.23 13.87 -1.95
CA VAL A 28 -4.92 12.74 -1.31
C VAL A 28 -5.88 12.04 -2.28
N SER A 29 -6.47 12.74 -3.25
CA SER A 29 -7.27 12.08 -4.31
C SER A 29 -6.43 11.08 -5.11
N GLY A 30 -5.19 11.41 -5.45
CA GLY A 30 -4.24 10.48 -6.06
C GLY A 30 -3.88 9.31 -5.14
N PHE A 31 -3.73 9.56 -3.84
CA PHE A 31 -3.50 8.49 -2.86
C PHE A 31 -4.71 7.56 -2.72
N ALA A 32 -5.94 8.09 -2.72
CA ALA A 32 -7.16 7.28 -2.68
C ALA A 32 -7.24 6.33 -3.89
N LEU A 33 -6.88 6.80 -5.08
CA LEU A 33 -6.83 5.94 -6.26
C LEU A 33 -5.71 4.88 -6.18
N SER A 34 -4.55 5.22 -5.62
CA SER A 34 -3.52 4.24 -5.32
C SER A 34 -4.03 3.13 -4.40
N GLN A 35 -4.87 3.48 -3.41
CA GLN A 35 -5.51 2.51 -2.52
C GLN A 35 -6.56 1.67 -3.26
N ALA A 36 -7.34 2.26 -4.17
CA ALA A 36 -8.30 1.54 -5.00
C ALA A 36 -7.62 0.49 -5.88
N PHE A 37 -6.57 0.85 -6.61
CA PHE A 37 -5.85 -0.07 -7.47
C PHE A 37 -5.21 -1.26 -6.75
N ARG A 38 -4.89 -1.15 -5.46
CA ARG A 38 -4.36 -2.27 -4.65
C ARG A 38 -5.36 -3.39 -4.42
N THR A 39 -6.65 -3.11 -4.51
CA THR A 39 -7.71 -4.05 -4.13
C THR A 39 -8.70 -4.36 -5.25
N ILE A 40 -8.47 -3.80 -6.44
CA ILE A 40 -9.36 -3.97 -7.59
C ILE A 40 -9.45 -5.43 -8.04
N THR A 41 -8.36 -6.21 -7.94
CA THR A 41 -8.28 -7.58 -8.49
C THR A 41 -9.34 -8.50 -7.89
N ALA A 42 -9.66 -8.38 -6.59
CA ALA A 42 -10.68 -9.23 -5.96
C ALA A 42 -12.07 -9.11 -6.60
N ILE A 43 -12.42 -7.91 -7.12
CA ILE A 43 -13.69 -7.66 -7.79
C ILE A 43 -13.63 -8.06 -9.27
N MET A 44 -12.45 -7.95 -9.91
CA MET A 44 -12.27 -8.28 -11.33
C MET A 44 -12.01 -9.77 -11.56
N ALA A 45 -11.62 -10.52 -10.53
CA ALA A 45 -11.09 -11.89 -10.63
C ALA A 45 -12.01 -12.82 -11.42
N THR A 46 -13.29 -12.88 -11.07
CA THR A 46 -14.27 -13.78 -11.71
C THR A 46 -14.48 -13.42 -13.19
N GLY A 47 -14.56 -12.13 -13.52
CA GLY A 47 -14.70 -11.68 -14.91
C GLY A 47 -13.45 -11.98 -15.75
N LEU A 48 -12.26 -11.75 -15.18
CA LEU A 48 -10.98 -12.04 -15.85
C LEU A 48 -10.78 -13.54 -16.06
N GLN A 49 -11.15 -14.36 -15.06
CA GLN A 49 -11.10 -15.82 -15.20
C GLN A 49 -12.05 -16.34 -16.28
N ALA A 50 -13.28 -15.84 -16.29
CA ALA A 50 -14.28 -16.24 -17.27
C ALA A 50 -13.88 -15.88 -18.70
N GLU A 51 -13.29 -14.70 -18.92
CA GLU A 51 -12.97 -14.24 -20.28
C GLU A 51 -11.65 -14.78 -20.81
N PHE A 52 -10.59 -14.83 -19.97
CA PHE A 52 -9.27 -15.24 -20.43
C PHE A 52 -8.86 -16.65 -19.98
N GLY A 53 -9.74 -17.40 -19.32
CA GLY A 53 -9.45 -18.74 -18.81
C GLY A 53 -8.32 -18.75 -17.77
N LEU A 54 -8.19 -17.71 -16.96
CA LEU A 54 -7.05 -17.55 -16.07
C LEU A 54 -7.09 -18.57 -14.92
N SER A 55 -5.95 -19.22 -14.70
CA SER A 55 -5.75 -20.01 -13.50
C SER A 55 -5.62 -19.13 -12.25
N ALA A 56 -5.78 -19.72 -11.06
CA ALA A 56 -5.53 -19.04 -9.79
C ALA A 56 -4.09 -18.49 -9.71
N GLN A 57 -3.12 -19.22 -10.28
CA GLN A 57 -1.72 -18.77 -10.40
C GLN A 57 -1.62 -17.51 -11.26
N ALA A 58 -2.28 -17.47 -12.43
CA ALA A 58 -2.27 -16.28 -13.29
C ALA A 58 -2.91 -15.08 -12.60
N LEU A 59 -4.00 -15.26 -11.85
CA LEU A 59 -4.57 -14.19 -11.02
C LEU A 59 -3.62 -13.69 -9.93
N GLY A 60 -2.92 -14.62 -9.28
CA GLY A 60 -1.90 -14.27 -8.27
C GLY A 60 -0.76 -13.45 -8.87
N VAL A 61 -0.28 -13.84 -10.07
CA VAL A 61 0.73 -13.07 -10.83
C VAL A 61 0.18 -11.70 -11.22
N PHE A 62 -1.05 -11.64 -11.73
CA PHE A 62 -1.69 -10.38 -12.11
C PHE A 62 -1.77 -9.39 -10.94
N ALA A 63 -2.31 -9.81 -9.79
CA ALA A 63 -2.37 -8.99 -8.59
C ALA A 63 -0.98 -8.63 -8.05
N GLY A 64 -0.07 -9.61 -7.99
CA GLY A 64 1.30 -9.43 -7.51
C GLY A 64 2.13 -8.49 -8.37
N THR A 65 1.86 -8.39 -9.67
CA THR A 65 2.58 -7.50 -10.60
C THR A 65 2.44 -6.03 -10.21
N PHE A 66 1.24 -5.60 -9.82
CA PHE A 66 1.04 -4.24 -9.26
C PHE A 66 1.91 -4.02 -8.02
N ALA A 67 1.83 -4.93 -7.06
CA ALA A 67 2.54 -4.79 -5.79
C ALA A 67 4.07 -4.84 -5.98
N PHE A 68 4.55 -5.66 -6.90
CA PHE A 68 5.97 -5.74 -7.27
C PHE A 68 6.47 -4.41 -7.86
N ALA A 69 5.77 -3.89 -8.87
CA ALA A 69 6.13 -2.64 -9.52
C ALA A 69 6.07 -1.46 -8.52
N PHE A 70 5.00 -1.38 -7.73
CA PHE A 70 4.84 -0.37 -6.69
C PHE A 70 5.96 -0.45 -5.63
N GLY A 71 6.24 -1.64 -5.10
CA GLY A 71 7.25 -1.86 -4.06
C GLY A 71 8.65 -1.52 -4.53
N THR A 72 9.03 -1.98 -5.72
CA THR A 72 10.34 -1.69 -6.30
C THR A 72 10.55 -0.18 -6.49
N MET A 73 9.51 0.54 -6.91
CA MET A 73 9.60 1.98 -7.11
C MET A 73 9.71 2.80 -5.82
N GLN A 74 9.40 2.24 -4.64
CA GLN A 74 9.50 2.96 -3.36
C GLN A 74 10.91 3.52 -3.09
N LEU A 75 11.96 2.79 -3.49
CA LEU A 75 13.35 3.25 -3.31
C LEU A 75 13.67 4.50 -4.14
N PHE A 76 13.05 4.64 -5.31
CA PHE A 76 13.30 5.73 -6.24
C PHE A 76 12.43 6.95 -5.99
N MET A 77 11.26 6.77 -5.36
CA MET A 77 10.30 7.86 -5.16
C MET A 77 10.78 8.93 -4.20
N GLY A 78 11.52 8.56 -3.15
CA GLY A 78 12.15 9.54 -2.25
C GLY A 78 13.11 10.44 -3.02
N ILE A 79 13.99 9.83 -3.80
CA ILE A 79 14.98 10.54 -4.65
C ILE A 79 14.26 11.45 -5.66
N ALA A 80 13.22 10.94 -6.33
CA ALA A 80 12.46 11.73 -7.31
C ALA A 80 11.81 12.98 -6.68
N ILE A 81 11.26 12.85 -5.47
CA ILE A 81 10.64 13.99 -4.76
C ILE A 81 11.69 15.02 -4.35
N ASP A 82 12.87 14.58 -3.95
CA ASP A 82 13.96 15.48 -3.55
C ASP A 82 14.52 16.26 -4.74
N PHE A 83 14.66 15.63 -5.91
CA PHE A 83 15.18 16.27 -7.13
C PHE A 83 14.13 17.07 -7.91
N TRP A 84 12.92 16.54 -8.06
CA TRP A 84 11.89 17.12 -8.95
C TRP A 84 10.78 17.85 -8.19
N GLY A 85 10.72 17.67 -6.86
CA GLY A 85 9.64 18.17 -6.03
C GLY A 85 8.39 17.29 -6.09
N ILE A 86 7.44 17.61 -5.22
CA ILE A 86 6.18 16.87 -5.04
C ILE A 86 5.34 16.88 -6.32
N ARG A 87 5.13 18.09 -6.88
CA ARG A 87 4.23 18.30 -8.02
C ARG A 87 4.72 17.57 -9.26
N ARG A 88 5.98 17.79 -9.65
CA ARG A 88 6.54 17.20 -10.89
C ARG A 88 6.60 15.68 -10.79
N THR A 89 7.02 15.13 -9.66
CA THR A 89 7.07 13.68 -9.44
C THR A 89 5.71 13.04 -9.69
N LEU A 90 4.64 13.62 -9.14
CA LEU A 90 3.30 13.06 -9.29
C LEU A 90 2.74 13.28 -10.71
N LEU A 91 2.95 14.45 -11.30
CA LEU A 91 2.49 14.74 -12.66
C LEU A 91 3.17 13.88 -13.74
N VAL A 92 4.39 13.42 -13.51
CA VAL A 92 5.09 12.49 -14.40
C VAL A 92 4.69 11.04 -14.15
N ALA A 93 4.56 10.62 -12.90
CA ALA A 93 4.26 9.23 -12.57
C ALA A 93 2.78 8.88 -12.82
N PHE A 94 1.84 9.73 -12.42
CA PHE A 94 0.41 9.40 -12.43
C PHE A 94 -0.20 9.14 -13.82
N PRO A 95 0.25 9.78 -14.93
CA PRO A 95 -0.14 9.40 -16.29
C PRO A 95 0.12 7.93 -16.63
N MET A 96 1.15 7.30 -16.02
CA MET A 96 1.39 5.87 -16.19
C MET A 96 0.26 5.04 -15.57
N ALA A 97 -0.26 5.44 -14.39
CA ALA A 97 -1.40 4.77 -13.78
C ALA A 97 -2.67 4.92 -14.63
N ILE A 98 -2.91 6.10 -15.20
CA ILE A 98 -4.02 6.35 -16.12
C ILE A 98 -3.90 5.46 -17.35
N ALA A 99 -2.73 5.47 -18.00
CA ALA A 99 -2.46 4.66 -19.19
C ALA A 99 -2.60 3.16 -18.90
N GLY A 100 -2.09 2.70 -17.75
CA GLY A 100 -2.18 1.31 -17.32
C GLY A 100 -3.62 0.87 -17.08
N ALA A 101 -4.44 1.71 -16.44
CA ALA A 101 -5.85 1.43 -16.21
C ALA A 101 -6.66 1.45 -17.54
N ALA A 102 -6.39 2.43 -18.42
CA ALA A 102 -7.00 2.48 -19.75
C ALA A 102 -6.61 1.26 -20.61
N LEU A 103 -5.32 0.87 -20.58
CA LEU A 103 -4.83 -0.34 -21.25
C LEU A 103 -5.53 -1.59 -20.74
N SER A 104 -5.71 -1.70 -19.41
CA SER A 104 -6.43 -2.83 -18.81
C SER A 104 -7.91 -2.85 -19.23
N ALA A 105 -8.58 -1.69 -19.34
CA ALA A 105 -9.97 -1.60 -19.76
C ALA A 105 -10.21 -2.11 -21.19
N VAL A 106 -9.22 -1.96 -22.09
CA VAL A 106 -9.30 -2.41 -23.49
C VAL A 106 -8.49 -3.68 -23.75
N ALA A 107 -8.04 -4.36 -22.71
CA ALA A 107 -7.18 -5.52 -22.85
C ALA A 107 -7.85 -6.67 -23.62
N THR A 108 -7.13 -7.20 -24.60
CA THR A 108 -7.52 -8.36 -25.42
C THR A 108 -6.77 -9.64 -25.04
N GLY A 109 -5.83 -9.54 -24.09
CA GLY A 109 -5.05 -10.67 -23.61
C GLY A 109 -4.35 -10.40 -22.30
N TYR A 110 -3.88 -11.49 -21.67
CA TYR A 110 -3.29 -11.46 -20.35
C TYR A 110 -2.02 -10.59 -20.25
N SER A 111 -1.17 -10.58 -21.28
CA SER A 111 0.04 -9.75 -21.31
C SER A 111 -0.26 -8.25 -21.26
N MET A 112 -1.35 -7.79 -21.90
CA MET A 112 -1.80 -6.40 -21.80
C MET A 112 -2.24 -6.07 -20.37
N LEU A 113 -2.92 -6.98 -19.68
CA LEU A 113 -3.31 -6.84 -18.29
C LEU A 113 -2.08 -6.71 -17.38
N LEU A 114 -1.06 -7.56 -17.58
CA LEU A 114 0.20 -7.49 -16.81
C LEU A 114 0.92 -6.15 -17.03
N LEU A 115 1.03 -5.71 -18.29
CA LEU A 115 1.62 -4.40 -18.59
C LEU A 115 0.82 -3.27 -17.93
N GLY A 116 -0.52 -3.36 -17.98
CA GLY A 116 -1.40 -2.44 -17.27
C GLY A 116 -1.08 -2.37 -15.77
N GLN A 117 -0.91 -3.51 -15.11
CA GLN A 117 -0.57 -3.57 -13.68
C GLN A 117 0.82 -2.98 -13.36
N VAL A 118 1.81 -3.21 -14.22
CA VAL A 118 3.14 -2.57 -14.08
C VAL A 118 2.99 -1.05 -14.12
N LEU A 119 2.31 -0.53 -15.14
CA LEU A 119 2.12 0.91 -15.33
C LEU A 119 1.35 1.53 -14.16
N ILE A 120 0.28 0.86 -13.69
CA ILE A 120 -0.49 1.32 -12.52
C ILE A 120 0.39 1.32 -11.26
N GLY A 121 1.16 0.25 -11.03
CA GLY A 121 2.04 0.12 -9.87
C GLY A 121 3.10 1.22 -9.81
N VAL A 122 3.80 1.47 -10.93
CA VAL A 122 4.80 2.54 -11.06
C VAL A 122 4.15 3.91 -10.86
N GLY A 123 3.02 4.16 -11.54
CA GLY A 123 2.32 5.44 -11.49
C GLY A 123 1.77 5.79 -10.11
N CYS A 124 1.33 4.80 -9.34
CA CYS A 124 0.78 4.97 -7.99
C CYS A 124 1.86 5.06 -6.89
N ALA A 125 3.11 4.68 -7.17
CA ALA A 125 4.17 4.56 -6.16
C ALA A 125 4.43 5.86 -5.34
N PRO A 126 4.47 7.07 -5.91
CA PRO A 126 4.73 8.29 -5.16
C PRO A 126 3.53 8.80 -4.34
N ALA A 127 2.31 8.31 -4.60
CA ALA A 127 1.07 8.94 -4.16
C ALA A 127 0.96 9.17 -2.64
N PHE A 128 1.36 8.21 -1.81
CA PHE A 128 1.35 8.37 -0.36
C PHE A 128 2.52 9.23 0.13
N LEU A 129 3.71 9.00 -0.41
CA LEU A 129 4.92 9.69 0.02
C LEU A 129 4.82 11.20 -0.23
N VAL A 130 4.26 11.63 -1.37
CA VAL A 130 4.05 13.05 -1.65
C VAL A 130 3.10 13.71 -0.66
N CYS A 131 2.06 13.00 -0.17
CA CYS A 131 1.16 13.51 0.86
C CYS A 131 1.92 13.75 2.17
N THR A 132 2.71 12.78 2.62
CA THR A 132 3.46 12.88 3.89
C THR A 132 4.52 13.98 3.84
N VAL A 133 5.26 14.08 2.72
CA VAL A 133 6.26 15.14 2.51
C VAL A 133 5.58 16.51 2.43
N PHE A 134 4.44 16.62 1.76
CA PHE A 134 3.68 17.87 1.70
C PHE A 134 3.22 18.30 3.10
N ILE A 135 2.66 17.38 3.89
CA ILE A 135 2.22 17.68 5.26
C ILE A 135 3.40 18.16 6.12
N ALA A 136 4.55 17.47 6.01
CA ALA A 136 5.75 17.84 6.77
C ALA A 136 6.29 19.23 6.41
N ARG A 137 6.14 19.66 5.14
CA ARG A 137 6.66 20.96 4.66
C ARG A 137 5.71 22.15 4.94
N TYR A 138 4.40 21.91 4.90
CA TYR A 138 3.43 23.00 4.85
C TYR A 138 2.48 23.09 6.06
N PHE A 139 2.53 22.10 6.97
CA PHE A 139 1.74 22.12 8.21
C PHE A 139 2.65 22.21 9.44
N ALA A 140 2.15 22.82 10.50
CA ALA A 140 2.90 22.91 11.75
C ALA A 140 3.23 21.52 12.31
N PRO A 141 4.44 21.29 12.87
CA PRO A 141 4.84 19.99 13.41
C PRO A 141 3.84 19.42 14.43
N SER A 142 3.20 20.29 15.24
CA SER A 142 2.16 19.89 16.20
C SER A 142 0.89 19.32 15.56
N ARG A 143 0.61 19.66 14.30
CA ARG A 143 -0.55 19.17 13.54
C ARG A 143 -0.22 17.99 12.60
N PHE A 144 1.05 17.65 12.46
CA PHE A 144 1.50 16.62 11.50
C PHE A 144 0.74 15.29 11.67
N ALA A 145 0.63 14.78 12.89
CA ALA A 145 -0.05 13.52 13.17
C ALA A 145 -1.54 13.56 12.83
N ALA A 146 -2.22 14.64 13.22
CA ALA A 146 -3.66 14.80 12.97
C ALA A 146 -3.97 14.94 11.47
N VAL A 147 -3.17 15.76 10.75
CA VAL A 147 -3.35 15.97 9.30
C VAL A 147 -3.00 14.71 8.51
N SER A 148 -1.92 14.00 8.89
CA SER A 148 -1.56 12.73 8.28
C SER A 148 -2.64 11.67 8.51
N GLY A 149 -3.20 11.60 9.71
CA GLY A 149 -4.31 10.71 10.02
C GLY A 149 -5.55 11.00 9.16
N ALA A 150 -5.91 12.29 9.01
CA ALA A 150 -7.01 12.70 8.13
C ALA A 150 -6.73 12.35 6.66
N ALA A 151 -5.51 12.59 6.17
CA ALA A 151 -5.11 12.23 4.81
C ALA A 151 -5.18 10.71 4.56
N MET A 152 -4.74 9.90 5.54
CA MET A 152 -4.88 8.43 5.47
C MET A 152 -6.34 8.01 5.47
N GLY A 153 -7.20 8.65 6.30
CA GLY A 153 -8.63 8.39 6.35
C GLY A 153 -9.31 8.65 5.00
N VAL A 154 -9.10 9.84 4.43
CA VAL A 154 -9.65 10.19 3.11
C VAL A 154 -9.06 9.29 2.01
N GLY A 155 -7.75 8.99 2.06
CA GLY A 155 -7.12 8.04 1.13
C GLY A 155 -7.73 6.64 1.20
N GLY A 156 -8.12 6.19 2.39
CA GLY A 156 -8.80 4.90 2.60
C GLY A 156 -10.16 4.77 1.89
N LEU A 157 -10.80 5.88 1.52
CA LEU A 157 -12.03 5.86 0.72
C LEU A 157 -11.83 5.13 -0.62
N GLY A 158 -10.62 5.11 -1.16
CA GLY A 158 -10.30 4.34 -2.35
C GLY A 158 -10.55 2.83 -2.17
N MET A 159 -10.18 2.28 -1.01
CA MET A 159 -10.45 0.87 -0.70
C MET A 159 -11.95 0.60 -0.46
N LEU A 160 -12.69 1.58 0.07
CA LEU A 160 -14.14 1.47 0.22
C LEU A 160 -14.83 1.48 -1.16
N PHE A 161 -14.37 2.33 -2.08
CA PHE A 161 -14.89 2.38 -3.44
C PHE A 161 -14.75 1.04 -4.18
N THR A 162 -13.63 0.33 -4.00
CA THR A 162 -13.39 -1.01 -4.59
C THR A 162 -14.08 -2.16 -3.84
N GLY A 163 -14.99 -1.86 -2.95
CA GLY A 163 -15.92 -2.82 -2.37
C GLY A 163 -17.26 -2.79 -3.12
N THR A 164 -18.34 -2.50 -2.39
CA THR A 164 -19.71 -2.48 -2.93
C THR A 164 -19.89 -1.59 -4.17
N PRO A 165 -19.40 -0.32 -4.21
CA PRO A 165 -19.65 0.54 -5.37
C PRO A 165 -19.11 -0.04 -6.67
N LEU A 166 -17.85 -0.52 -6.63
CA LEU A 166 -17.23 -1.10 -7.81
C LEU A 166 -17.82 -2.46 -8.17
N ALA A 167 -18.15 -3.29 -7.18
CA ALA A 167 -18.79 -4.57 -7.40
C ALA A 167 -20.14 -4.40 -8.11
N TRP A 168 -20.96 -3.45 -7.64
CA TRP A 168 -22.23 -3.12 -8.30
C TRP A 168 -22.04 -2.66 -9.74
N LEU A 169 -21.07 -1.77 -10.00
CA LEU A 169 -20.75 -1.31 -11.36
C LEU A 169 -20.37 -2.48 -12.27
N VAL A 170 -19.50 -3.37 -11.81
CA VAL A 170 -19.00 -4.52 -12.57
C VAL A 170 -20.11 -5.54 -12.82
N GLU A 171 -20.97 -5.78 -11.84
CA GLU A 171 -22.10 -6.71 -11.96
C GLU A 171 -23.14 -6.22 -12.99
N GLN A 172 -23.38 -4.90 -13.09
CA GLN A 172 -24.31 -4.31 -14.04
C GLN A 172 -23.70 -4.13 -15.45
N SER A 173 -22.38 -4.21 -15.58
CA SER A 173 -21.71 -3.92 -16.86
C SER A 173 -20.64 -4.95 -17.20
N SER A 174 -19.41 -4.70 -16.86
CA SER A 174 -18.28 -5.63 -17.00
C SER A 174 -17.07 -5.14 -16.21
N TRP A 175 -16.09 -6.04 -16.00
CA TRP A 175 -14.82 -5.71 -15.38
C TRP A 175 -14.05 -4.59 -16.14
N ARG A 176 -14.25 -4.45 -17.46
CA ARG A 176 -13.65 -3.40 -18.28
C ARG A 176 -14.09 -2.00 -17.83
N TRP A 177 -15.37 -1.84 -17.56
CA TRP A 177 -15.90 -0.58 -17.01
C TRP A 177 -15.31 -0.22 -15.66
N GLY A 178 -15.01 -1.23 -14.84
CA GLY A 178 -14.32 -1.01 -13.57
C GLY A 178 -12.95 -0.36 -13.75
N PHE A 179 -12.13 -0.85 -14.68
CA PHE A 179 -10.85 -0.22 -15.02
C PHE A 179 -11.05 1.15 -15.70
N GLY A 180 -12.04 1.27 -16.59
CA GLY A 180 -12.36 2.52 -17.29
C GLY A 180 -12.75 3.65 -16.34
N VAL A 181 -13.61 3.36 -15.35
CA VAL A 181 -14.01 4.34 -14.32
C VAL A 181 -12.81 4.75 -13.47
N LEU A 182 -11.97 3.80 -13.06
CA LEU A 182 -10.74 4.13 -12.31
C LEU A 182 -9.75 4.93 -13.15
N ALA A 183 -9.64 4.67 -14.46
CA ALA A 183 -8.82 5.48 -15.35
C ALA A 183 -9.36 6.93 -15.44
N GLY A 184 -10.68 7.10 -15.57
CA GLY A 184 -11.34 8.41 -15.58
C GLY A 184 -11.15 9.18 -14.27
N LEU A 185 -11.34 8.51 -13.13
CA LEU A 185 -11.10 9.10 -11.81
C LEU A 185 -9.62 9.46 -11.62
N ALA A 186 -8.70 8.64 -12.13
CA ALA A 186 -7.27 8.93 -12.08
C ALA A 186 -6.92 10.15 -12.95
N ALA A 187 -7.50 10.27 -14.14
CA ALA A 187 -7.35 11.45 -14.99
C ALA A 187 -7.89 12.72 -14.31
N LEU A 188 -9.04 12.62 -13.64
CA LEU A 188 -9.62 13.72 -12.87
C LEU A 188 -8.70 14.13 -11.71
N ALA A 189 -8.20 13.18 -10.94
CA ALA A 189 -7.26 13.45 -9.85
C ALA A 189 -5.96 14.08 -10.38
N TRP A 190 -5.43 13.59 -11.48
CA TRP A 190 -4.27 14.18 -12.14
C TRP A 190 -4.53 15.63 -12.57
N ALA A 191 -5.68 15.92 -13.16
CA ALA A 191 -6.08 17.28 -13.54
C ALA A 191 -6.21 18.19 -12.31
N LEU A 192 -6.83 17.71 -11.22
CA LEU A 192 -6.92 18.44 -9.95
C LEU A 192 -5.53 18.77 -9.39
N ILE A 193 -4.60 17.81 -9.44
CA ILE A 193 -3.20 18.02 -9.01
C ILE A 193 -2.53 19.05 -9.91
N PHE A 194 -2.69 18.94 -11.23
CA PHE A 194 -2.12 19.87 -12.18
C PHE A 194 -2.58 21.32 -11.93
N TRP A 195 -3.85 21.54 -11.65
CA TRP A 195 -4.40 22.89 -11.45
C TRP A 195 -4.23 23.44 -10.04
N LYS A 196 -4.34 22.60 -9.01
CA LYS A 196 -4.37 23.06 -7.62
C LYS A 196 -3.00 23.03 -6.94
N VAL A 197 -2.14 22.04 -7.24
CA VAL A 197 -0.86 21.90 -6.57
C VAL A 197 0.17 22.83 -7.23
N ARG A 198 0.62 23.82 -6.47
CA ARG A 198 1.66 24.77 -6.89
C ARG A 198 2.73 24.79 -5.80
N GLU A 199 3.94 24.38 -6.14
CA GLU A 199 5.08 24.49 -5.20
C GLU A 199 5.70 25.88 -5.33
N PRO A 200 5.79 26.66 -4.24
CA PRO A 200 6.57 27.88 -4.24
C PRO A 200 8.03 27.57 -4.51
N GLN A 201 8.67 28.31 -5.43
CA GLN A 201 10.06 28.08 -5.85
C GLN A 201 11.09 28.14 -4.70
N ALA A 202 10.77 28.82 -3.61
CA ALA A 202 11.63 28.90 -2.43
C ALA A 202 11.73 27.62 -1.59
N ALA A 203 10.83 26.65 -1.79
CA ALA A 203 10.87 25.38 -1.04
C ALA A 203 12.07 24.50 -1.43
N HIS A 204 12.67 24.73 -2.59
CA HIS A 204 13.87 24.01 -3.05
C HIS A 204 15.17 24.51 -2.42
N ALA A 205 15.18 25.74 -1.89
CA ALA A 205 16.38 26.39 -1.35
C ALA A 205 16.55 26.25 0.17
N GLY A 206 15.50 25.86 0.92
CA GLY A 206 15.46 26.02 2.38
C GLY A 206 15.53 24.74 3.21
N THR A 207 15.42 23.55 2.62
CA THR A 207 15.47 22.27 3.35
C THR A 207 16.67 21.37 3.03
N ALA A 208 17.62 21.88 2.25
CA ALA A 208 18.97 21.36 2.27
C ALA A 208 19.61 21.77 3.61
N THR A 209 19.19 21.17 4.73
CA THR A 209 20.15 20.97 5.83
C THR A 209 21.41 20.44 5.18
N HIS A 210 22.56 21.05 5.46
CA HIS A 210 23.91 20.85 4.95
C HIS A 210 24.38 19.36 4.84
N ALA A 211 23.59 18.51 4.21
CA ALA A 211 24.05 17.23 3.71
C ALA A 211 24.53 17.49 2.28
N THR A 212 25.83 17.47 2.08
CA THR A 212 26.45 17.32 0.74
C THR A 212 25.58 16.34 -0.05
N PRO A 213 25.22 16.65 -1.32
CA PRO A 213 24.42 15.72 -2.11
C PRO A 213 25.15 14.38 -2.12
N GLU A 214 24.58 13.38 -1.42
CA GLU A 214 25.15 12.04 -1.39
C GLU A 214 25.24 11.55 -2.85
N SER A 215 26.40 11.08 -3.25
CA SER A 215 26.55 10.44 -4.56
C SER A 215 25.66 9.17 -4.59
N LEU A 216 25.13 8.79 -5.77
CA LEU A 216 24.38 7.55 -5.93
C LEU A 216 25.10 6.35 -5.31
N GLY A 217 26.46 6.31 -5.40
CA GLY A 217 27.27 5.27 -4.77
C GLY A 217 27.23 5.30 -3.24
N GLN A 218 27.15 6.48 -2.61
CA GLN A 218 27.00 6.61 -1.15
C GLN A 218 25.58 6.19 -0.70
N THR A 219 24.59 6.54 -1.48
CA THR A 219 23.20 6.12 -1.24
C THR A 219 23.08 4.59 -1.29
N VAL A 220 23.60 3.94 -2.33
CA VAL A 220 23.60 2.47 -2.46
C VAL A 220 24.38 1.80 -1.33
N ARG A 221 25.55 2.32 -0.95
CA ARG A 221 26.31 1.82 0.21
C ARG A 221 25.54 1.98 1.50
N GLY A 222 24.82 3.10 1.67
CA GLY A 222 23.97 3.34 2.84
C GLY A 222 22.81 2.35 2.96
N PHE A 223 22.21 1.91 1.86
CA PHE A 223 21.26 0.80 1.85
C PHE A 223 21.92 -0.54 2.20
N GLY A 224 23.12 -0.82 1.63
CA GLY A 224 23.90 -2.02 1.96
C GLY A 224 24.23 -2.11 3.45
N ALA A 225 24.58 -1.00 4.09
CA ALA A 225 24.90 -0.93 5.51
C ALA A 225 23.72 -1.36 6.42
N LEU A 226 22.46 -1.21 5.97
CA LEU A 226 21.30 -1.71 6.73
C LEU A 226 21.31 -3.24 6.84
N PHE A 227 21.71 -3.95 5.80
CA PHE A 227 21.74 -5.42 5.79
C PHE A 227 22.90 -6.00 6.60
N LEU A 228 23.89 -5.19 6.96
CA LEU A 228 24.95 -5.58 7.90
C LEU A 228 24.47 -5.59 9.35
N LEU A 229 23.32 -4.96 9.64
CA LEU A 229 22.73 -4.97 10.97
C LEU A 229 21.94 -6.27 11.18
N PRO A 230 22.30 -7.07 12.21
CA PRO A 230 21.75 -8.44 12.35
C PRO A 230 20.21 -8.46 12.54
N HIS A 231 19.62 -7.40 13.09
CA HIS A 231 18.17 -7.31 13.33
C HIS A 231 17.36 -6.94 12.09
N THR A 232 17.99 -6.42 11.04
CA THR A 232 17.29 -5.98 9.82
C THR A 232 16.56 -7.13 9.13
N VAL A 233 17.19 -8.29 9.02
CA VAL A 233 16.59 -9.46 8.35
C VAL A 233 15.29 -9.89 9.05
N GLY A 234 15.27 -9.97 10.38
CA GLY A 234 14.08 -10.32 11.15
C GLY A 234 12.93 -9.33 10.96
N ILE A 235 13.25 -8.02 10.98
CA ILE A 235 12.27 -6.95 10.74
C ILE A 235 11.68 -7.06 9.32
N LEU A 236 12.52 -7.26 8.30
CA LEU A 236 12.07 -7.34 6.91
C LEU A 236 11.27 -8.61 6.63
N LEU A 237 11.66 -9.77 7.20
CA LEU A 237 10.89 -11.01 7.05
C LEU A 237 9.50 -10.90 7.68
N LEU A 238 9.36 -10.25 8.84
CA LEU A 238 8.05 -9.95 9.40
C LEU A 238 7.25 -9.01 8.50
N ALA A 239 7.88 -7.93 8.01
CA ALA A 239 7.25 -6.94 7.14
C ALA A 239 6.71 -7.58 5.84
N LEU A 240 7.47 -8.47 5.22
CA LEU A 240 7.07 -9.22 4.03
C LEU A 240 5.75 -9.98 4.22
N MET A 241 5.40 -10.42 5.44
CA MET A 241 4.26 -11.30 5.68
C MET A 241 3.02 -10.57 6.21
N THR A 242 3.20 -9.55 7.04
CA THR A 242 2.10 -8.95 7.80
C THR A 242 1.12 -8.16 6.96
N TYR A 243 1.60 -7.17 6.20
CA TYR A 243 0.74 -6.39 5.30
C TYR A 243 0.23 -7.25 4.13
N ALA A 244 1.06 -8.17 3.67
CA ALA A 244 0.75 -9.09 2.59
C ALA A 244 -0.47 -9.96 2.91
N SER A 245 -0.62 -10.45 4.14
CA SER A 245 -1.75 -11.31 4.52
C SER A 245 -3.10 -10.62 4.37
N MET A 246 -3.21 -9.39 4.90
CA MET A 246 -4.43 -8.58 4.79
C MET A 246 -4.71 -8.20 3.34
N LEU A 247 -3.69 -7.74 2.61
CA LEU A 247 -3.90 -7.25 1.25
C LEU A 247 -4.11 -8.39 0.24
N SER A 248 -3.50 -9.57 0.44
CA SER A 248 -3.78 -10.74 -0.39
C SER A 248 -5.20 -11.26 -0.18
N LEU A 249 -5.68 -11.30 1.07
CA LEU A 249 -7.08 -11.64 1.32
C LEU A 249 -8.02 -10.61 0.69
N ARG A 250 -7.89 -9.33 1.06
CA ARG A 250 -8.79 -8.27 0.63
C ARG A 250 -8.70 -7.95 -0.86
N GLY A 251 -7.51 -8.01 -1.43
CA GLY A 251 -7.22 -7.56 -2.79
C GLY A 251 -7.26 -8.65 -3.86
N LEU A 252 -7.25 -9.93 -3.46
CA LEU A 252 -7.26 -11.04 -4.40
C LEU A 252 -8.29 -12.11 -4.05
N TRP A 253 -8.27 -12.65 -2.81
CA TRP A 253 -8.96 -13.89 -2.50
C TRP A 253 -10.37 -13.72 -1.96
N LEU A 254 -10.73 -12.57 -1.36
CA LEU A 254 -12.01 -12.41 -0.67
C LEU A 254 -13.21 -12.56 -1.60
N GLY A 255 -13.18 -11.96 -2.79
CA GLY A 255 -14.24 -12.09 -3.79
C GLY A 255 -14.40 -13.55 -4.25
N PRO A 256 -13.36 -14.17 -4.84
CA PRO A 256 -13.40 -15.56 -5.26
C PRO A 256 -13.80 -16.55 -4.14
N LEU A 257 -13.26 -16.38 -2.92
CA LEU A 257 -13.62 -17.21 -1.76
C LEU A 257 -15.12 -17.20 -1.49
N LEU A 258 -15.73 -16.03 -1.40
CA LEU A 258 -17.15 -15.92 -1.07
C LEU A 258 -18.06 -16.36 -2.21
N ILE A 259 -17.67 -16.08 -3.45
CA ILE A 259 -18.45 -16.44 -4.64
C ILE A 259 -18.38 -17.95 -4.90
N ASP A 260 -17.16 -18.51 -5.02
CA ASP A 260 -16.98 -19.90 -5.45
C ASP A 260 -17.32 -20.90 -4.34
N ARG A 261 -16.99 -20.58 -3.07
CA ARG A 261 -17.25 -21.50 -1.95
C ARG A 261 -18.67 -21.40 -1.40
N HIS A 262 -19.22 -20.19 -1.33
CA HIS A 262 -20.49 -19.93 -0.63
C HIS A 262 -21.60 -19.41 -1.55
N GLY A 263 -21.35 -19.25 -2.86
CA GLY A 263 -22.37 -18.81 -3.81
C GLY A 263 -22.83 -17.37 -3.66
N TYR A 264 -21.99 -16.49 -3.07
CA TYR A 264 -22.32 -15.08 -2.93
C TYR A 264 -22.35 -14.39 -4.28
N THR A 265 -23.21 -13.37 -4.44
CA THR A 265 -23.11 -12.47 -5.59
C THR A 265 -21.87 -11.58 -5.47
N LEU A 266 -21.45 -10.99 -6.58
CA LEU A 266 -20.32 -10.06 -6.59
C LEU A 266 -20.57 -8.87 -5.66
N VAL A 267 -21.80 -8.33 -5.65
CA VAL A 267 -22.18 -7.24 -4.74
C VAL A 267 -22.16 -7.67 -3.28
N ALA A 268 -22.67 -8.87 -2.96
CA ALA A 268 -22.64 -9.39 -1.59
C ALA A 268 -21.19 -9.58 -1.08
N SER A 269 -20.29 -10.09 -1.91
CA SER A 269 -18.87 -10.15 -1.60
C SER A 269 -18.26 -8.75 -1.43
N GLY A 270 -18.70 -7.79 -2.24
CA GLY A 270 -18.36 -6.37 -2.14
C GLY A 270 -18.76 -5.73 -0.82
N HIS A 271 -19.90 -6.13 -0.22
CA HIS A 271 -20.32 -5.65 1.11
C HIS A 271 -19.32 -6.10 2.20
N VAL A 272 -18.90 -7.35 2.17
CA VAL A 272 -17.87 -7.87 3.11
C VAL A 272 -16.55 -7.14 2.92
N ALA A 273 -16.14 -6.92 1.66
CA ALA A 273 -14.94 -6.19 1.32
C ALA A 273 -14.98 -4.72 1.80
N THR A 274 -16.13 -4.05 1.68
CA THR A 274 -16.35 -2.69 2.20
C THR A 274 -16.27 -2.67 3.71
N ALA A 275 -16.96 -3.58 4.39
CA ALA A 275 -16.94 -3.69 5.85
C ALA A 275 -15.53 -3.94 6.39
N MET A 276 -14.78 -4.88 5.78
CA MET A 276 -13.35 -5.12 6.10
C MET A 276 -12.50 -3.87 5.93
N SER A 277 -12.69 -3.14 4.82
CA SER A 277 -11.93 -1.91 4.56
C SER A 277 -12.26 -0.80 5.54
N LEU A 278 -13.54 -0.67 5.91
CA LEU A 278 -14.00 0.32 6.89
C LEU A 278 -13.37 0.06 8.27
N VAL A 279 -13.40 -1.17 8.73
CA VAL A 279 -12.79 -1.56 10.01
C VAL A 279 -11.26 -1.34 9.97
N SER A 280 -10.60 -1.73 8.88
CA SER A 280 -9.16 -1.54 8.69
C SER A 280 -8.73 -0.07 8.72
N LEU A 281 -9.62 0.85 8.35
CA LEU A 281 -9.36 2.29 8.34
C LEU A 281 -9.12 2.85 9.76
N PHE A 282 -9.87 2.36 10.74
CA PHE A 282 -9.77 2.83 12.14
C PHE A 282 -8.77 2.04 12.98
N SER A 283 -8.44 0.84 12.56
CA SER A 283 -7.61 -0.09 13.31
C SER A 283 -6.20 0.47 13.65
N PRO A 284 -5.44 1.12 12.75
CA PRO A 284 -4.12 1.68 13.09
C PRO A 284 -4.17 2.73 14.20
N ALA A 285 -5.25 3.53 14.25
CA ALA A 285 -5.41 4.53 15.31
C ALA A 285 -5.66 3.88 16.68
N PHE A 286 -6.38 2.76 16.71
CA PHE A 286 -6.60 1.97 17.93
C PHE A 286 -5.27 1.37 18.43
N PHE A 287 -4.56 0.62 17.59
CA PHE A 287 -3.28 0.00 17.97
C PHE A 287 -2.18 1.01 18.28
N GLY A 288 -2.17 2.15 17.59
CA GLY A 288 -1.20 3.22 17.87
C GLY A 288 -1.33 3.81 19.28
N ARG A 289 -2.58 3.85 19.83
CA ARG A 289 -2.80 4.28 21.23
C ARG A 289 -2.39 3.23 22.24
N MET A 290 -2.31 1.97 21.84
CA MET A 290 -1.97 0.84 22.71
C MET A 290 -0.49 0.47 22.65
N ASP A 291 0.38 1.26 21.97
CA ASP A 291 1.80 0.93 21.86
C ASP A 291 2.45 0.71 23.24
N PRO A 292 2.92 -0.52 23.53
CA PRO A 292 3.45 -0.86 24.84
C PRO A 292 4.90 -0.38 25.04
N GLY A 293 5.45 0.35 24.07
CA GLY A 293 6.83 0.82 24.10
C GLY A 293 7.86 -0.22 23.64
N PRO A 294 9.13 0.20 23.44
CA PRO A 294 10.16 -0.61 22.76
C PRO A 294 10.42 -1.96 23.41
N GLY A 295 10.42 -2.06 24.75
CA GLY A 295 10.74 -3.30 25.48
C GLY A 295 9.73 -4.42 25.28
N THR A 296 8.46 -4.09 25.10
CA THR A 296 7.35 -5.07 24.98
C THR A 296 6.83 -5.19 23.56
N ARG A 297 7.05 -4.19 22.70
CA ARG A 297 6.51 -4.10 21.33
C ARG A 297 6.80 -5.35 20.51
N ARG A 298 8.02 -5.90 20.56
CA ARG A 298 8.37 -7.12 19.80
C ARG A 298 7.54 -8.34 20.22
N ARG A 299 7.21 -8.48 21.50
CA ARG A 299 6.31 -9.55 21.98
C ARG A 299 4.91 -9.37 21.44
N TRP A 300 4.39 -8.15 21.43
CA TRP A 300 3.08 -7.82 20.86
C TRP A 300 3.04 -8.08 19.36
N LEU A 301 4.05 -7.63 18.60
CA LEU A 301 4.17 -7.90 17.17
C LEU A 301 4.14 -9.40 16.88
N THR A 302 4.93 -10.19 17.60
CA THR A 302 4.93 -11.66 17.45
C THR A 302 3.56 -12.24 17.82
N GLY A 303 2.98 -11.85 18.95
CA GLY A 303 1.70 -12.35 19.43
C GLY A 303 0.54 -12.06 18.45
N PHE A 304 0.43 -10.82 17.97
CA PHE A 304 -0.61 -10.46 16.98
C PHE A 304 -0.39 -11.14 15.62
N THR A 305 0.87 -11.36 15.21
CA THR A 305 1.15 -12.10 13.97
C THR A 305 0.75 -13.58 14.12
N VAL A 306 1.03 -14.20 15.25
CA VAL A 306 0.59 -15.58 15.55
C VAL A 306 -0.93 -15.66 15.62
N LEU A 307 -1.60 -14.69 16.26
CA LEU A 307 -3.07 -14.64 16.31
C LEU A 307 -3.66 -14.50 14.90
N MET A 308 -3.06 -13.66 14.05
CA MET A 308 -3.45 -13.52 12.65
C MET A 308 -3.27 -14.85 11.89
N ALA A 309 -2.14 -15.54 12.08
CA ALA A 309 -1.88 -16.85 11.48
C ALA A 309 -2.92 -17.90 11.94
N ALA A 310 -3.25 -17.91 13.22
CA ALA A 310 -4.27 -18.81 13.77
C ALA A 310 -5.67 -18.53 13.19
N LEU A 311 -6.01 -17.26 12.95
CA LEU A 311 -7.27 -16.87 12.33
C LEU A 311 -7.35 -17.38 10.88
N PHE A 312 -6.29 -17.21 10.08
CA PHE A 312 -6.22 -17.78 8.74
C PHE A 312 -6.30 -19.31 8.75
N ALA A 313 -5.58 -19.96 9.66
CA ALA A 313 -5.67 -21.42 9.82
C ALA A 313 -7.10 -21.87 10.19
N ALA A 314 -7.78 -21.15 11.07
CA ALA A 314 -9.17 -21.40 11.44
C ALA A 314 -10.11 -21.34 10.22
N MET A 315 -9.97 -20.29 9.37
CA MET A 315 -10.74 -20.19 8.13
C MET A 315 -10.45 -21.34 7.16
N GLY A 316 -9.20 -21.83 7.12
CA GLY A 316 -8.81 -22.99 6.31
C GLY A 316 -9.41 -24.31 6.82
N VAL A 317 -9.48 -24.50 8.15
CA VAL A 317 -9.99 -25.74 8.78
C VAL A 317 -11.51 -25.83 8.71
N TRP A 318 -12.21 -24.79 9.20
CA TRP A 318 -13.65 -24.89 9.41
C TRP A 318 -14.50 -24.55 8.19
N GLN A 319 -14.02 -23.75 7.27
CA GLN A 319 -14.68 -23.44 5.99
C GLN A 319 -16.16 -23.04 6.12
N LEU A 320 -16.51 -22.37 7.22
CA LEU A 320 -17.88 -21.99 7.55
C LEU A 320 -18.22 -20.62 6.98
N ALA A 321 -19.41 -20.44 6.39
CA ALA A 321 -19.81 -19.17 5.77
C ALA A 321 -19.72 -17.98 6.72
N TRP A 322 -20.16 -18.14 7.99
CA TRP A 322 -20.05 -17.07 8.99
C TRP A 322 -18.60 -16.72 9.32
N LEU A 323 -17.67 -17.70 9.31
CA LEU A 323 -16.27 -17.49 9.59
C LEU A 323 -15.57 -16.83 8.40
N ASP A 324 -15.94 -17.18 7.17
CA ASP A 324 -15.43 -16.56 5.94
C ASP A 324 -15.97 -15.13 5.72
N VAL A 325 -16.97 -14.70 6.51
CA VAL A 325 -17.40 -13.30 6.61
C VAL A 325 -16.77 -12.60 7.82
N ALA A 326 -16.87 -13.18 9.02
CA ALA A 326 -16.36 -12.56 10.24
C ALA A 326 -14.82 -12.55 10.31
N GLY A 327 -14.17 -13.59 9.74
CA GLY A 327 -12.72 -13.71 9.67
C GLY A 327 -12.03 -12.53 8.96
N PRO A 328 -12.44 -12.17 7.73
CA PRO A 328 -11.95 -10.97 7.05
C PRO A 328 -12.12 -9.68 7.86
N LEU A 329 -13.25 -9.52 8.57
CA LEU A 329 -13.45 -8.36 9.45
C LEU A 329 -12.43 -8.38 10.61
N ALA A 330 -12.22 -9.54 11.22
CA ALA A 330 -11.22 -9.72 12.28
C ALA A 330 -9.79 -9.48 11.75
N VAL A 331 -9.47 -9.94 10.53
CA VAL A 331 -8.21 -9.61 9.84
C VAL A 331 -8.09 -8.10 9.65
N GLY A 332 -9.17 -7.42 9.26
CA GLY A 332 -9.24 -5.96 9.14
C GLY A 332 -8.93 -5.25 10.46
N VAL A 333 -9.54 -5.70 11.57
CA VAL A 333 -9.25 -5.17 12.92
C VAL A 333 -7.79 -5.41 13.28
N LEU A 334 -7.31 -6.64 13.16
CA LEU A 334 -5.95 -7.00 13.54
C LEU A 334 -4.90 -6.30 12.67
N SER A 335 -5.18 -6.03 11.38
CA SER A 335 -4.20 -5.43 10.47
C SER A 335 -3.57 -4.13 10.99
N GLY A 336 -4.27 -3.41 11.88
CA GLY A 336 -3.78 -2.16 12.47
C GLY A 336 -2.56 -2.31 13.36
N TYR A 337 -2.27 -3.52 13.90
CA TYR A 337 -1.03 -3.70 14.67
C TYR A 337 0.24 -3.42 13.85
N MET A 338 0.12 -3.36 12.54
CA MET A 338 1.21 -3.00 11.65
C MET A 338 1.79 -1.61 11.95
N VAL A 339 1.02 -0.69 12.54
CA VAL A 339 1.54 0.62 12.99
C VAL A 339 2.67 0.45 14.00
N LEU A 340 2.64 -0.60 14.81
CA LEU A 340 3.68 -0.92 15.78
C LEU A 340 5.00 -1.33 15.09
N GLN A 341 4.94 -1.89 13.86
CA GLN A 341 6.14 -2.22 13.10
C GLN A 341 6.86 -0.94 12.63
N TYR A 342 6.11 0.09 12.19
CA TYR A 342 6.69 1.39 11.88
C TYR A 342 7.40 2.00 13.10
N ALA A 343 6.78 1.88 14.27
CA ALA A 343 7.38 2.34 15.53
C ALA A 343 8.61 1.51 15.93
N ASP A 344 8.60 0.18 15.68
CA ASP A 344 9.74 -0.71 15.93
C ASP A 344 10.90 -0.35 14.99
N VAL A 345 10.67 -0.18 13.69
CA VAL A 345 11.69 0.27 12.73
C VAL A 345 12.29 1.60 13.16
N ARG A 346 11.47 2.59 13.53
CA ARG A 346 11.95 3.91 13.95
C ARG A 346 12.87 3.83 15.17
N SER A 347 12.58 2.94 16.12
CA SER A 347 13.37 2.78 17.36
C SER A 347 14.55 1.82 17.21
N SER A 348 14.63 1.04 16.12
CA SER A 348 15.66 0.01 15.90
C SER A 348 16.89 0.53 15.16
N TYR A 349 16.82 1.72 14.56
CA TYR A 349 17.90 2.28 13.75
C TYR A 349 18.31 3.67 14.23
N PRO A 350 19.61 4.04 14.11
CA PRO A 350 20.07 5.39 14.37
C PRO A 350 19.32 6.43 13.51
N ALA A 351 19.14 7.64 14.04
CA ALA A 351 18.39 8.71 13.36
C ALA A 351 18.87 8.96 11.92
N ALA A 352 20.18 8.90 11.68
CA ALA A 352 20.77 9.07 10.34
C ALA A 352 20.39 7.97 9.33
N MET A 353 19.97 6.78 9.80
CA MET A 353 19.62 5.63 8.96
C MET A 353 18.10 5.40 8.90
N THR A 354 17.32 6.04 9.77
CA THR A 354 15.87 5.79 9.91
C THR A 354 15.10 5.97 8.61
N GLY A 355 15.41 7.01 7.82
CA GLY A 355 14.75 7.26 6.53
C GLY A 355 14.98 6.11 5.53
N ARG A 356 16.23 5.65 5.41
CA ARG A 356 16.58 4.50 4.55
C ARG A 356 15.93 3.20 5.05
N ALA A 357 15.95 2.97 6.35
CA ALA A 357 15.31 1.80 6.96
C ALA A 357 13.80 1.78 6.69
N MET A 358 13.13 2.93 6.80
CA MET A 358 11.70 3.07 6.47
C MET A 358 11.40 2.80 4.98
N SER A 359 12.27 3.26 4.07
CA SER A 359 12.10 2.99 2.63
C SER A 359 12.24 1.50 2.31
N VAL A 360 13.28 0.84 2.86
CA VAL A 360 13.48 -0.61 2.69
C VAL A 360 12.34 -1.41 3.35
N PHE A 361 11.89 -0.98 4.53
CA PHE A 361 10.74 -1.58 5.19
C PHE A 361 9.47 -1.47 4.35
N THR A 362 9.17 -0.29 3.81
CA THR A 362 7.99 -0.09 2.95
C THR A 362 8.09 -0.90 1.66
N MET A 363 9.27 -0.96 1.05
CA MET A 363 9.53 -1.85 -0.09
C MET A 363 9.23 -3.30 0.27
N ALA A 364 9.71 -3.78 1.43
CA ALA A 364 9.47 -5.15 1.88
C ALA A 364 7.98 -5.45 2.07
N LEU A 365 7.18 -4.51 2.61
CA LEU A 365 5.74 -4.68 2.73
C LEU A 365 5.08 -5.01 1.38
N PHE A 366 5.43 -4.30 0.32
CA PHE A 366 4.81 -4.48 -1.00
C PHE A 366 5.40 -5.65 -1.78
N LEU A 367 6.71 -5.90 -1.69
CA LEU A 367 7.30 -7.11 -2.26
C LEU A 367 6.74 -8.36 -1.58
N GLY A 368 6.44 -8.28 -0.28
CA GLY A 368 5.72 -9.32 0.44
C GLY A 368 4.33 -9.59 -0.11
N VAL A 369 3.58 -8.54 -0.48
CA VAL A 369 2.27 -8.69 -1.14
C VAL A 369 2.43 -9.41 -2.47
N ALA A 370 3.38 -9.00 -3.31
CA ALA A 370 3.65 -9.66 -4.59
C ALA A 370 4.00 -11.14 -4.41
N LEU A 371 4.89 -11.44 -3.46
CA LEU A 371 5.32 -12.80 -3.16
C LEU A 371 4.16 -13.66 -2.64
N MET A 372 3.38 -13.14 -1.69
CA MET A 372 2.26 -13.87 -1.09
C MET A 372 1.14 -14.13 -2.11
N GLN A 373 0.81 -13.15 -2.94
CA GLN A 373 -0.19 -13.32 -4.00
C GLN A 373 0.26 -14.34 -5.05
N TRP A 374 1.54 -14.35 -5.41
CA TRP A 374 2.08 -15.35 -6.31
C TRP A 374 2.08 -16.75 -5.68
N ILE A 375 2.61 -16.92 -4.46
CA ILE A 375 2.70 -18.22 -3.77
C ILE A 375 1.30 -18.79 -3.54
N THR A 376 0.35 -17.98 -3.05
CA THR A 376 -1.03 -18.43 -2.83
C THR A 376 -1.73 -18.78 -4.14
N GLY A 377 -1.42 -18.06 -5.23
CA GLY A 377 -1.91 -18.40 -6.57
C GLY A 377 -1.41 -19.75 -7.05
N VAL A 378 -0.12 -20.04 -6.88
CA VAL A 378 0.47 -21.36 -7.18
C VAL A 378 -0.17 -22.44 -6.32
N ALA A 379 -0.28 -22.19 -5.01
CA ALA A 379 -0.86 -23.13 -4.06
C ALA A 379 -2.33 -23.47 -4.41
N ALA A 380 -3.13 -22.48 -4.76
CA ALA A 380 -4.53 -22.67 -5.17
C ALA A 380 -4.63 -23.46 -6.48
N SER A 381 -3.78 -23.18 -7.48
CA SER A 381 -3.77 -23.91 -8.74
C SER A 381 -3.36 -25.37 -8.55
N THR A 382 -2.35 -25.63 -7.72
CA THR A 382 -1.89 -26.98 -7.40
C THR A 382 -2.97 -27.76 -6.64
N ALA A 383 -3.62 -27.13 -5.64
CA ALA A 383 -4.72 -27.73 -4.90
C ALA A 383 -5.87 -28.16 -5.83
N LYS A 384 -6.27 -27.25 -6.73
CA LYS A 384 -7.32 -27.54 -7.72
C LYS A 384 -6.94 -28.70 -8.63
N ALA A 385 -5.70 -28.79 -9.09
CA ALA A 385 -5.20 -29.89 -9.93
C ALA A 385 -5.21 -31.24 -9.19
N GLN A 386 -5.07 -31.23 -7.86
CA GLN A 386 -5.10 -32.43 -6.99
C GLN A 386 -6.50 -32.75 -6.45
N GLY A 387 -7.55 -32.00 -6.86
CA GLY A 387 -8.91 -32.17 -6.36
C GLY A 387 -9.11 -31.69 -4.91
N ALA A 388 -8.16 -30.95 -4.35
CA ALA A 388 -8.29 -30.35 -3.02
C ALA A 388 -9.01 -29.00 -3.08
N GLU A 389 -9.57 -28.56 -1.96
CA GLU A 389 -10.26 -27.29 -1.84
C GLU A 389 -9.24 -26.14 -1.88
N PRO A 390 -9.25 -25.28 -2.93
CA PRO A 390 -8.16 -24.34 -3.17
C PRO A 390 -8.08 -23.22 -2.11
N TYR A 391 -9.22 -22.78 -1.59
CA TYR A 391 -9.24 -21.66 -0.63
C TYR A 391 -8.74 -22.05 0.76
N ALA A 392 -8.95 -23.31 1.20
CA ALA A 392 -8.34 -23.84 2.41
C ALA A 392 -6.81 -23.82 2.30
N VAL A 393 -6.29 -24.28 1.17
CA VAL A 393 -4.84 -24.29 0.91
C VAL A 393 -4.28 -22.87 0.87
N VAL A 394 -5.00 -21.91 0.28
CA VAL A 394 -4.64 -20.49 0.33
C VAL A 394 -4.55 -19.98 1.79
N MET A 395 -5.57 -20.27 2.61
CA MET A 395 -5.60 -19.83 4.01
C MET A 395 -4.45 -20.44 4.82
N PHE A 396 -4.16 -21.72 4.64
CA PHE A 396 -3.01 -22.38 5.27
C PHE A 396 -1.68 -21.84 4.78
N THR A 397 -1.57 -21.48 3.52
CA THR A 397 -0.35 -20.87 2.96
C THR A 397 -0.09 -19.52 3.59
N ILE A 398 -1.12 -18.66 3.70
CA ILE A 398 -0.99 -17.36 4.37
C ILE A 398 -0.63 -17.56 5.86
N ALA A 399 -1.30 -18.48 6.55
CA ALA A 399 -1.02 -18.81 7.95
C ALA A 399 0.43 -19.27 8.15
N GLY A 400 0.92 -20.17 7.30
CA GLY A 400 2.30 -20.66 7.32
C GLY A 400 3.31 -19.55 7.08
N MET A 401 3.07 -18.67 6.09
CA MET A 401 3.95 -17.53 5.81
C MET A 401 4.00 -16.56 6.99
N LEU A 402 2.85 -16.26 7.62
CA LEU A 402 2.79 -15.43 8.83
C LEU A 402 3.55 -16.08 10.00
N ALA A 403 3.39 -17.39 10.20
CA ALA A 403 4.10 -18.13 11.24
C ALA A 403 5.62 -18.10 11.01
N LEU A 404 6.08 -18.27 9.77
CA LEU A 404 7.50 -18.15 9.40
C LEU A 404 8.03 -16.74 9.66
N GLY A 405 7.27 -15.69 9.30
CA GLY A 405 7.64 -14.30 9.58
C GLY A 405 7.74 -14.02 11.08
N ALA A 406 6.78 -14.50 11.87
CA ALA A 406 6.78 -14.38 13.33
C ALA A 406 7.96 -15.12 13.97
N ALA A 407 8.25 -16.33 13.50
CA ALA A 407 9.36 -17.16 13.94
C ALA A 407 10.70 -16.47 13.63
N ALA A 408 10.90 -16.01 12.39
CA ALA A 408 12.10 -15.28 12.01
C ALA A 408 12.30 -14.03 12.86
N PHE A 409 11.25 -13.22 13.07
CA PHE A 409 11.32 -12.03 13.89
C PHE A 409 11.63 -12.33 15.36
N ARG A 410 11.15 -13.46 15.90
CA ARG A 410 11.34 -13.86 17.31
C ARG A 410 12.73 -14.41 17.59
N TRP A 411 13.29 -15.19 16.65
CA TRP A 411 14.54 -15.93 16.87
C TRP A 411 15.77 -15.26 16.26
N LEU A 412 15.60 -14.43 15.21
CA LEU A 412 16.71 -13.64 14.69
C LEU A 412 17.10 -12.52 15.67
N PRO A 413 18.34 -12.03 15.60
CA PRO A 413 18.85 -11.02 16.52
C PRO A 413 17.91 -9.81 16.67
N ALA A 414 17.76 -9.35 17.89
CA ALA A 414 17.03 -8.12 18.22
C ALA A 414 17.96 -6.90 18.16
N PRO A 415 17.43 -5.69 17.89
CA PRO A 415 18.22 -4.47 18.01
C PRO A 415 18.75 -4.35 19.45
N ARG A 416 20.01 -3.96 19.58
CA ARG A 416 20.56 -3.60 20.90
C ARG A 416 19.87 -2.32 21.34
N GLN A 417 19.19 -2.32 22.47
CA GLN A 417 18.65 -1.10 23.05
C GLN A 417 19.84 -0.16 23.32
N GLN A 418 19.85 0.99 22.64
CA GLN A 418 20.73 2.08 23.04
C GLN A 418 20.14 2.61 24.36
N VAL A 419 20.81 2.31 25.47
CA VAL A 419 20.54 2.85 26.81
C VAL A 419 20.95 4.32 26.83
#